data_151bbe3b0690ce8cc31af2496e937c1b
#
_entry.id   151bbe3b0690ce8cc31af2496e937c1b
#
_cell.length_a   1.000
_cell.length_b   1.000
_cell.length_c   1.000
_cell.angle_alpha   90.00
_cell.angle_beta   90.00
_cell.angle_gamma   90.00
#
_symmetry.space_group_name_H-M   'P 1'
#
loop_
_entity.id
_entity.type
_entity.pdbx_description
1 polymer ?
#
loop_
_entity_poly.entity_id
_entity_poly.type
_entity_poly.pdbx_seq_one_letter_code
_entity_poly.pdbx_strand_id
1 'polypeptide(L)'
;YYEDWFDSGWEVIKKGLAILLGRTTDGRLILEGAGSPVEVNLQHKDLTNLKLAKYLNASCILVADIERGGVFAQIIGTIALMKPDEKKLIKGIIINRFRGDKALFESGVTWIEKETGIPVIGILPWLKEIFPPEDSLDLLERKQLNQSAEIEIAIIKLPRISNFSDLDPFFSDSSIQMRWIEPGQDLGKPDVLIIPGSKQTIKDLESLNKTGLSNQIKDYAKNGGNIFGICGGLQMLGESL
;
A
#
# COMPACT_ATOMS: atom_id res chain seq x y z
N TYR A 1 -5.10 4.04 -29.62
CA TYR A 1 -5.85 4.02 -28.34
C TYR A 1 -5.02 4.49 -27.15
N TYR A 2 -3.68 4.37 -27.16
CA TYR A 2 -2.82 4.73 -26.01
C TYR A 2 -2.14 6.11 -26.19
N GLU A 3 -1.91 6.56 -27.42
CA GLU A 3 -1.23 7.84 -27.67
C GLU A 3 -2.14 9.04 -27.44
N ASP A 4 -3.40 8.96 -27.81
CA ASP A 4 -4.39 10.03 -27.61
C ASP A 4 -4.68 10.28 -26.11
N TRP A 5 -4.54 9.25 -25.26
CA TRP A 5 -4.81 9.36 -23.84
C TRP A 5 -3.73 10.15 -23.08
N PHE A 6 -2.48 10.07 -23.53
CA PHE A 6 -1.35 10.69 -22.84
C PHE A 6 -1.44 12.22 -22.82
N ASP A 7 -1.73 12.82 -23.97
CA ASP A 7 -1.84 14.28 -24.08
C ASP A 7 -3.10 14.79 -23.36
N SER A 8 -4.21 14.11 -23.49
CA SER A 8 -5.42 14.44 -22.76
C SER A 8 -5.25 14.29 -21.24
N GLY A 9 -4.56 13.24 -20.78
CA GLY A 9 -4.21 13.02 -19.37
C GLY A 9 -3.32 14.13 -18.82
N TRP A 10 -2.35 14.61 -19.61
CA TRP A 10 -1.50 15.72 -19.20
C TRP A 10 -2.28 17.03 -19.01
N GLU A 11 -3.23 17.32 -19.90
CA GLU A 11 -4.11 18.49 -19.75
C GLU A 11 -5.01 18.39 -18.49
N VAL A 12 -5.49 17.20 -18.18
CA VAL A 12 -6.27 16.97 -16.94
C VAL A 12 -5.41 17.20 -15.69
N ILE A 13 -4.15 16.73 -15.69
CA ILE A 13 -3.22 16.95 -14.59
C ILE A 13 -2.97 18.44 -14.38
N LYS A 14 -2.71 19.20 -15.44
CA LYS A 14 -2.50 20.67 -15.36
C LYS A 14 -3.72 21.39 -14.77
N LYS A 15 -4.93 21.02 -15.20
CA LYS A 15 -6.17 21.57 -14.65
C LYS A 15 -6.34 21.24 -13.16
N GLY A 16 -6.08 19.98 -12.79
CA GLY A 16 -6.12 19.54 -11.40
C GLY A 16 -5.14 20.31 -10.52
N LEU A 17 -3.91 20.49 -10.98
CA LEU A 17 -2.89 21.29 -10.29
C LEU A 17 -3.32 22.74 -10.08
N ALA A 18 -3.88 23.38 -11.11
CA ALA A 18 -4.36 24.75 -10.99
C ALA A 18 -5.46 24.87 -9.89
N ILE A 19 -6.37 23.90 -9.81
CA ILE A 19 -7.39 23.83 -8.77
C ILE A 19 -6.76 23.65 -7.39
N LEU A 20 -5.80 22.73 -7.25
CA LEU A 20 -5.14 22.47 -5.98
C LEU A 20 -4.36 23.68 -5.49
N LEU A 21 -3.58 24.32 -6.36
CA LEU A 21 -2.83 25.53 -6.04
C LEU A 21 -3.77 26.69 -5.62
N GLY A 22 -4.93 26.80 -6.23
CA GLY A 22 -5.95 27.79 -5.85
C GLY A 22 -6.60 27.51 -4.48
N ARG A 23 -6.46 26.32 -3.93
CA ARG A 23 -6.98 25.93 -2.61
C ARG A 23 -5.96 26.06 -1.49
N THR A 24 -4.67 26.16 -1.80
CA THR A 24 -3.62 26.31 -0.79
C THR A 24 -3.54 27.78 -0.33
N THR A 25 -3.45 27.99 0.96
CA THR A 25 -3.33 29.34 1.55
C THR A 25 -1.91 29.90 1.47
N ASP A 26 -0.90 29.01 1.40
CA ASP A 26 0.52 29.34 1.39
C ASP A 26 1.25 28.94 0.10
N GLY A 27 0.51 28.45 -0.88
CA GLY A 27 1.06 28.02 -2.19
C GLY A 27 1.92 26.76 -2.14
N ARG A 28 1.96 26.04 -1.01
CA ARG A 28 2.73 24.79 -0.90
C ARG A 28 1.92 23.61 -1.40
N LEU A 29 2.60 22.75 -2.15
CA LEU A 29 2.04 21.49 -2.67
C LEU A 29 3.04 20.37 -2.45
N ILE A 30 2.57 19.28 -1.86
CA ILE A 30 3.32 18.03 -1.72
C ILE A 30 2.76 17.05 -2.73
N LEU A 31 3.63 16.49 -3.55
CA LEU A 31 3.28 15.53 -4.60
C LEU A 31 4.01 14.22 -4.35
N GLU A 32 3.30 13.13 -4.45
CA GLU A 32 3.87 11.80 -4.46
C GLU A 32 3.95 11.26 -5.88
N GLY A 33 5.12 10.75 -6.28
CA GLY A 33 5.30 10.06 -7.55
C GLY A 33 4.78 8.62 -7.48
N ALA A 34 4.67 7.98 -8.61
CA ALA A 34 4.28 6.58 -8.71
C ALA A 34 5.34 5.76 -9.46
N GLY A 35 5.73 4.64 -8.86
CA GLY A 35 6.75 3.74 -9.42
C GLY A 35 8.15 4.36 -9.48
N SER A 36 9.00 3.84 -10.36
CA SER A 36 10.34 4.37 -10.58
C SER A 36 10.32 5.60 -11.50
N PRO A 37 11.09 6.66 -11.20
CA PRO A 37 11.17 7.84 -12.06
C PRO A 37 11.97 7.61 -13.35
N VAL A 38 12.60 6.45 -13.50
CA VAL A 38 13.53 6.17 -14.62
C VAL A 38 13.23 4.86 -15.34
N GLU A 39 11.97 4.48 -15.46
CA GLU A 39 11.56 3.36 -16.32
C GLU A 39 11.81 3.73 -17.79
N VAL A 40 12.99 3.35 -18.32
CA VAL A 40 13.53 3.78 -19.61
C VAL A 40 12.55 3.55 -20.77
N ASN A 41 11.84 2.43 -20.75
CA ASN A 41 10.82 2.06 -21.73
C ASN A 41 9.52 2.87 -21.60
N LEU A 42 9.29 3.53 -20.46
CA LEU A 42 8.07 4.28 -20.14
C LEU A 42 8.30 5.78 -19.94
N GLN A 43 9.56 6.26 -19.96
CA GLN A 43 9.90 7.68 -19.74
C GLN A 43 9.12 8.65 -20.64
N HIS A 44 8.87 8.27 -21.89
CA HIS A 44 8.09 9.08 -22.81
C HIS A 44 6.61 9.20 -22.42
N LYS A 45 6.13 8.33 -21.52
CA LYS A 45 4.76 8.29 -20.98
C LYS A 45 4.69 8.65 -19.49
N ASP A 46 5.77 9.20 -18.92
CA ASP A 46 5.76 9.63 -17.52
C ASP A 46 4.81 10.82 -17.33
N LEU A 47 3.77 10.64 -16.55
CA LEU A 47 2.82 11.67 -16.14
C LEU A 47 2.91 12.01 -14.65
N THR A 48 3.59 11.20 -13.88
CA THR A 48 3.49 11.18 -12.41
C THR A 48 4.77 11.58 -11.70
N ASN A 49 5.92 11.48 -12.37
CA ASN A 49 7.22 11.70 -11.76
C ASN A 49 7.94 12.95 -12.31
N LEU A 50 9.00 12.74 -13.08
CA LEU A 50 9.92 13.81 -13.47
C LEU A 50 9.32 14.81 -14.46
N LYS A 51 8.37 14.41 -15.32
CA LYS A 51 7.68 15.35 -16.21
C LYS A 51 6.88 16.37 -15.41
N LEU A 52 6.15 15.90 -14.39
CA LEU A 52 5.38 16.77 -13.50
C LEU A 52 6.29 17.65 -12.66
N ALA A 53 7.35 17.07 -12.09
CA ALA A 53 8.34 17.81 -11.32
C ALA A 53 9.01 18.93 -12.13
N LYS A 54 9.37 18.67 -13.39
CA LYS A 54 9.91 19.69 -14.30
C LYS A 54 8.92 20.81 -14.59
N TYR A 55 7.67 20.45 -14.88
CA TYR A 55 6.62 21.43 -15.14
C TYR A 55 6.44 22.42 -13.99
N LEU A 56 6.53 21.92 -12.76
CA LEU A 56 6.39 22.73 -11.54
C LEU A 56 7.71 23.34 -11.04
N ASN A 57 8.85 22.99 -11.66
CA ASN A 57 10.17 23.28 -11.11
C ASN A 57 10.29 22.85 -9.64
N ALA A 58 9.75 21.69 -9.33
CA ALA A 58 9.64 21.18 -7.96
C ALA A 58 10.98 20.64 -7.43
N SER A 59 11.24 20.87 -6.15
CA SER A 59 12.31 20.17 -5.45
C SER A 59 11.89 18.73 -5.20
N CYS A 60 12.69 17.77 -5.69
CA CYS A 60 12.38 16.34 -5.57
C CYS A 60 13.25 15.69 -4.50
N ILE A 61 12.67 14.75 -3.78
CA ILE A 61 13.36 13.85 -2.86
C ILE A 61 13.27 12.44 -3.43
N LEU A 62 14.42 11.80 -3.63
CA LEU A 62 14.47 10.41 -4.05
C LEU A 62 14.35 9.51 -2.82
N VAL A 63 13.31 8.70 -2.76
CA VAL A 63 13.11 7.71 -1.68
C VAL A 63 13.57 6.35 -2.18
N ALA A 64 14.55 5.76 -1.49
CA ALA A 64 15.14 4.47 -1.85
C ALA A 64 14.85 3.43 -0.77
N ASP A 65 14.33 2.28 -1.17
CA ASP A 65 13.99 1.17 -0.29
C ASP A 65 15.19 0.24 -0.09
N ILE A 66 15.67 0.13 1.16
CA ILE A 66 16.80 -0.75 1.52
C ILE A 66 16.39 -2.19 1.81
N GLU A 67 15.13 -2.46 2.04
CA GLU A 67 14.62 -3.76 2.51
C GLU A 67 14.97 -4.91 1.56
N ARG A 68 14.90 -4.67 0.26
CA ARG A 68 15.19 -5.69 -0.75
C ARG A 68 16.69 -5.88 -1.04
N GLY A 69 17.55 -5.07 -0.42
CA GLY A 69 18.97 -5.04 -0.73
C GLY A 69 19.28 -4.28 -2.02
N GLY A 70 20.58 -4.04 -2.26
CA GLY A 70 21.07 -3.37 -3.47
C GLY A 70 20.75 -1.87 -3.56
N VAL A 71 20.41 -1.21 -2.47
CA VAL A 71 20.02 0.21 -2.44
C VAL A 71 21.06 1.14 -3.08
N PHE A 72 22.35 0.88 -2.92
CA PHE A 72 23.42 1.65 -3.55
C PHE A 72 23.31 1.61 -5.08
N ALA A 73 23.16 0.41 -5.64
CA ALA A 73 23.02 0.23 -7.08
C ALA A 73 21.73 0.89 -7.61
N GLN A 74 20.62 0.78 -6.86
CA GLN A 74 19.35 1.41 -7.21
C GLN A 74 19.48 2.94 -7.26
N ILE A 75 20.09 3.57 -6.26
CA ILE A 75 20.28 5.02 -6.20
C ILE A 75 21.18 5.48 -7.36
N ILE A 76 22.36 4.88 -7.51
CA ILE A 76 23.30 5.26 -8.56
C ILE A 76 22.69 5.03 -9.95
N GLY A 77 22.07 3.88 -10.18
CA GLY A 77 21.41 3.55 -11.44
C GLY A 77 20.27 4.53 -11.76
N THR A 78 19.43 4.84 -10.79
CA THR A 78 18.34 5.81 -10.95
C THR A 78 18.87 7.18 -11.36
N ILE A 79 19.89 7.70 -10.66
CA ILE A 79 20.47 9.00 -10.95
C ILE A 79 21.23 8.98 -12.29
N ALA A 80 21.92 7.87 -12.62
CA ALA A 80 22.64 7.75 -13.89
C ALA A 80 21.70 7.79 -15.10
N LEU A 81 20.51 7.22 -14.99
CA LEU A 81 19.51 7.16 -16.06
C LEU A 81 18.71 8.48 -16.24
N MET A 82 18.76 9.38 -15.27
CA MET A 82 18.11 10.70 -15.38
C MET A 82 18.84 11.62 -16.36
N LYS A 83 18.07 12.47 -17.05
CA LYS A 83 18.63 13.56 -17.85
C LYS A 83 19.27 14.62 -16.96
N PRO A 84 20.24 15.41 -17.47
CA PRO A 84 20.94 16.43 -16.68
C PRO A 84 20.04 17.47 -16.02
N ASP A 85 18.94 17.85 -16.69
CA ASP A 85 17.94 18.78 -16.18
C ASP A 85 17.05 18.15 -15.08
N GLU A 86 16.78 16.87 -15.17
CA GLU A 86 16.04 16.11 -14.17
C GLU A 86 16.86 15.89 -12.89
N LYS A 87 18.14 15.55 -13.04
CA LYS A 87 19.08 15.42 -11.90
C LYS A 87 19.12 16.67 -11.03
N LYS A 88 19.04 17.86 -11.63
CA LYS A 88 19.05 19.14 -10.91
C LYS A 88 17.85 19.34 -9.99
N LEU A 89 16.75 18.63 -10.22
CA LEU A 89 15.55 18.69 -9.38
C LEU A 89 15.73 17.88 -8.10
N ILE A 90 16.58 16.85 -8.10
CA ILE A 90 16.78 15.99 -6.91
C ILE A 90 17.62 16.78 -5.90
N LYS A 91 17.00 17.07 -4.73
CA LYS A 91 17.60 17.88 -3.67
C LYS A 91 18.00 17.05 -2.44
N GLY A 92 17.54 15.82 -2.36
CA GLY A 92 17.87 14.94 -1.25
C GLY A 92 17.52 13.49 -1.55
N ILE A 93 18.10 12.60 -0.78
CA ILE A 93 17.84 11.16 -0.80
C ILE A 93 17.35 10.76 0.59
N ILE A 94 16.30 9.94 0.65
CA ILE A 94 15.85 9.28 1.86
C ILE A 94 16.03 7.78 1.69
N ILE A 95 16.64 7.14 2.68
CA ILE A 95 16.71 5.69 2.80
C ILE A 95 15.52 5.23 3.63
N ASN A 96 14.63 4.46 3.03
CA ASN A 96 13.41 3.98 3.67
C ASN A 96 13.53 2.51 4.09
N ARG A 97 12.73 2.09 5.07
CA ARG A 97 12.64 0.73 5.59
C ARG A 97 13.95 0.20 6.19
N PHE A 98 14.73 1.09 6.81
CA PHE A 98 16.01 0.71 7.39
C PHE A 98 15.83 -0.18 8.63
N ARG A 99 16.53 -1.31 8.67
CA ARG A 99 16.60 -2.21 9.83
C ARG A 99 18.03 -2.27 10.36
N GLY A 100 18.16 -2.24 11.65
CA GLY A 100 19.44 -2.36 12.34
C GLY A 100 19.99 -1.04 12.87
N ASP A 101 21.29 -1.04 13.19
CA ASP A 101 21.96 0.12 13.76
C ASP A 101 22.35 1.13 12.67
N LYS A 102 21.84 2.35 12.79
CA LYS A 102 22.15 3.45 11.86
C LYS A 102 23.64 3.80 11.82
N ALA A 103 24.35 3.62 12.93
CA ALA A 103 25.80 3.90 13.00
C ALA A 103 26.59 3.03 12.02
N LEU A 104 26.15 1.79 11.78
CA LEU A 104 26.79 0.90 10.81
C LEU A 104 26.58 1.34 9.36
N PHE A 105 25.60 2.21 9.10
CA PHE A 105 25.29 2.70 7.76
C PHE A 105 25.89 4.08 7.43
N GLU A 106 26.55 4.73 8.37
CA GLU A 106 27.14 6.07 8.17
C GLU A 106 28.16 6.12 7.02
N SER A 107 29.01 5.08 6.90
CA SER A 107 29.92 4.97 5.77
C SER A 107 29.21 4.84 4.43
N GLY A 108 28.05 4.18 4.42
CA GLY A 108 27.18 4.06 3.24
C GLY A 108 26.57 5.41 2.85
N VAL A 109 26.12 6.20 3.83
CA VAL A 109 25.63 7.57 3.60
C VAL A 109 26.72 8.42 2.95
N THR A 110 27.91 8.46 3.57
CA THR A 110 29.08 9.20 3.06
C THR A 110 29.41 8.79 1.62
N TRP A 111 29.35 7.49 1.33
CA TRP A 111 29.62 6.98 -0.01
C TRP A 111 28.55 7.45 -1.02
N ILE A 112 27.24 7.36 -0.69
CA ILE A 112 26.16 7.81 -1.55
C ILE A 112 26.31 9.31 -1.87
N GLU A 113 26.55 10.13 -0.86
CA GLU A 113 26.71 11.58 -1.03
C GLU A 113 27.91 11.94 -1.91
N LYS A 114 29.01 11.22 -1.73
CA LYS A 114 30.23 11.40 -2.54
C LYS A 114 29.98 11.05 -4.01
N GLU A 115 29.34 9.91 -4.28
CA GLU A 115 29.12 9.42 -5.65
C GLU A 115 28.02 10.20 -6.39
N THR A 116 27.00 10.70 -5.67
CA THR A 116 25.85 11.37 -6.29
C THR A 116 25.95 12.89 -6.27
N GLY A 117 26.70 13.44 -5.33
CA GLY A 117 26.68 14.88 -5.01
C GLY A 117 25.37 15.35 -4.38
N ILE A 118 24.51 14.43 -3.92
CA ILE A 118 23.19 14.73 -3.37
C ILE A 118 23.16 14.29 -1.90
N PRO A 119 22.72 15.14 -0.96
CA PRO A 119 22.71 14.79 0.46
C PRO A 119 21.70 13.70 0.78
N VAL A 120 22.04 12.80 1.70
CA VAL A 120 21.11 11.88 2.34
C VAL A 120 20.45 12.59 3.52
N ILE A 121 19.24 13.07 3.32
CA ILE A 121 18.53 13.91 4.29
C ILE A 121 17.77 13.14 5.36
N GLY A 122 17.68 11.81 5.24
CA GLY A 122 17.02 10.98 6.23
C GLY A 122 17.22 9.49 6.02
N ILE A 123 17.22 8.77 7.14
CA ILE A 123 17.16 7.31 7.21
C ILE A 123 15.94 6.97 8.05
N LEU A 124 14.89 6.49 7.41
CA LEU A 124 13.65 6.11 8.06
C LEU A 124 13.74 4.65 8.51
N PRO A 125 13.55 4.40 9.81
CA PRO A 125 13.55 3.03 10.29
C PRO A 125 12.34 2.27 9.76
N TRP A 126 12.43 0.95 9.77
CA TRP A 126 11.26 0.11 9.58
C TRP A 126 10.24 0.39 10.70
N LEU A 127 9.13 0.98 10.33
CA LEU A 127 8.04 1.25 11.26
C LEU A 127 7.05 0.08 11.17
N LYS A 128 6.95 -0.68 12.27
CA LYS A 128 5.90 -1.69 12.38
C LYS A 128 4.58 -1.00 12.74
N GLU A 129 3.54 -1.31 12.00
CA GLU A 129 2.14 -1.09 12.42
C GLU A 129 1.65 0.36 12.62
N ILE A 130 2.39 1.38 12.14
CA ILE A 130 1.98 2.80 12.32
C ILE A 130 1.05 3.28 11.19
N PHE A 131 1.11 2.66 10.03
CA PHE A 131 0.33 3.07 8.86
C PHE A 131 -0.51 1.92 8.32
N PRO A 132 -1.74 2.19 7.88
CA PRO A 132 -2.50 1.18 7.14
C PRO A 132 -1.69 0.75 5.91
N PRO A 133 -1.69 -0.54 5.57
CA PRO A 133 -1.00 -1.03 4.39
C PRO A 133 -1.63 -0.44 3.13
N GLU A 134 -0.78 0.03 2.22
CA GLU A 134 -1.22 0.59 0.95
C GLU A 134 -1.79 -0.49 0.02
N ASP A 135 -1.23 -1.71 0.10
CA ASP A 135 -1.65 -2.86 -0.72
C ASP A 135 -2.27 -3.98 0.11
N SER A 136 -3.37 -4.51 -0.41
CA SER A 136 -4.10 -5.64 0.15
C SER A 136 -3.25 -6.92 0.32
N LEU A 137 -2.18 -7.06 -0.47
CA LEU A 137 -1.28 -8.22 -0.40
C LEU A 137 -0.43 -8.23 0.88
N ASP A 138 -0.02 -7.08 1.37
CA ASP A 138 0.81 -6.95 2.58
C ASP A 138 0.06 -7.41 3.85
N LEU A 139 -1.26 -7.22 3.90
CA LEU A 139 -2.12 -7.71 4.99
C LEU A 139 -2.30 -9.23 4.97
N LEU A 140 -2.39 -9.82 3.79
CA LEU A 140 -2.57 -11.26 3.63
C LEU A 140 -1.32 -12.05 4.02
N GLU A 141 -0.14 -11.42 3.97
CA GLU A 141 1.15 -12.00 4.35
C GLU A 141 1.46 -11.84 5.85
N ARG A 142 0.74 -10.98 6.57
CA ARG A 142 0.89 -10.80 8.02
C ARG A 142 0.32 -12.01 8.77
N LYS A 143 1.10 -13.06 8.87
CA LYS A 143 0.81 -14.18 9.79
C LYS A 143 1.12 -13.76 11.22
N GLN A 144 0.12 -13.32 11.96
CA GLN A 144 0.21 -13.31 13.42
C GLN A 144 -0.15 -14.70 13.94
N LEU A 145 0.85 -15.53 14.12
CA LEU A 145 0.72 -16.73 14.96
C LEU A 145 1.07 -16.34 16.39
N ASN A 146 0.13 -15.75 17.09
CA ASN A 146 0.29 -15.52 18.52
C ASN A 146 -0.38 -16.68 19.27
N GLN A 147 0.40 -17.71 19.63
CA GLN A 147 -0.09 -18.89 20.36
C GLN A 147 -0.62 -18.57 21.76
N SER A 148 -0.46 -17.34 22.24
CA SER A 148 -0.94 -16.87 23.54
C SER A 148 -2.14 -15.91 23.44
N ALA A 149 -2.73 -15.74 22.26
CA ALA A 149 -3.90 -14.90 22.10
C ALA A 149 -5.13 -15.51 22.79
N GLU A 150 -5.90 -14.67 23.45
CA GLU A 150 -7.11 -15.06 24.18
C GLU A 150 -8.33 -15.15 23.26
N ILE A 151 -8.31 -14.41 22.12
CA ILE A 151 -9.43 -14.28 21.18
C ILE A 151 -8.96 -14.65 19.78
N GLU A 152 -9.67 -15.56 19.11
CA GLU A 152 -9.47 -15.86 17.69
C GLU A 152 -10.53 -15.16 16.83
N ILE A 153 -10.09 -14.28 15.93
CA ILE A 153 -10.93 -13.67 14.91
C ILE A 153 -10.64 -14.32 13.56
N ALA A 154 -11.64 -15.00 13.00
CA ALA A 154 -11.60 -15.52 11.65
C ALA A 154 -12.16 -14.47 10.67
N ILE A 155 -11.49 -14.27 9.53
CA ILE A 155 -11.89 -13.30 8.51
C ILE A 155 -12.05 -14.01 7.20
N ILE A 156 -13.21 -13.84 6.57
CA ILE A 156 -13.45 -14.41 5.23
C ILE A 156 -12.62 -13.66 4.19
N LYS A 157 -11.75 -14.40 3.49
CA LYS A 157 -10.96 -13.86 2.38
C LYS A 157 -11.81 -13.78 1.12
N LEU A 158 -12.56 -12.69 0.97
CA LEU A 158 -13.35 -12.47 -0.24
C LEU A 158 -12.44 -12.19 -1.45
N PRO A 159 -12.76 -12.71 -2.66
CA PRO A 159 -11.98 -12.43 -3.87
C PRO A 159 -11.84 -10.95 -4.22
N ARG A 160 -12.83 -10.13 -3.80
CA ARG A 160 -12.89 -8.69 -4.09
C ARG A 160 -13.10 -7.87 -2.82
N ILE A 161 -12.34 -8.24 -1.79
CA ILE A 161 -12.37 -7.53 -0.51
C ILE A 161 -12.10 -6.04 -0.69
N SER A 162 -12.78 -5.20 0.09
CA SER A 162 -12.57 -3.75 0.17
C SER A 162 -12.30 -3.33 1.60
N ASN A 163 -11.69 -2.13 1.75
CA ASN A 163 -11.45 -1.49 3.06
C ASN A 163 -10.73 -2.39 4.07
N PHE A 164 -9.54 -2.84 3.71
CA PHE A 164 -8.70 -3.65 4.61
C PHE A 164 -8.38 -2.94 5.93
N SER A 165 -8.31 -1.60 5.92
CA SER A 165 -8.03 -0.78 7.10
C SER A 165 -9.05 -0.93 8.22
N ASP A 166 -10.25 -1.46 7.93
CA ASP A 166 -11.25 -1.76 8.95
C ASP A 166 -10.74 -2.83 9.94
N LEU A 167 -9.76 -3.63 9.53
CA LEU A 167 -9.17 -4.72 10.32
C LEU A 167 -7.88 -4.31 11.07
N ASP A 168 -7.30 -3.16 10.73
CA ASP A 168 -6.02 -2.69 11.30
C ASP A 168 -6.00 -2.61 12.83
N PRO A 169 -7.09 -2.18 13.53
CA PRO A 169 -7.08 -2.15 14.98
C PRO A 169 -6.83 -3.51 15.62
N PHE A 170 -7.31 -4.60 15.01
CA PHE A 170 -7.15 -5.95 15.53
C PHE A 170 -5.74 -6.50 15.35
N PHE A 171 -5.00 -6.04 14.32
CA PHE A 171 -3.61 -6.47 14.11
C PHE A 171 -2.64 -5.92 15.14
N SER A 172 -3.00 -4.81 15.80
CA SER A 172 -2.17 -4.15 16.80
C SER A 172 -2.40 -4.70 18.23
N ASP A 173 -3.44 -5.51 18.43
CA ASP A 173 -3.79 -6.06 19.74
C ASP A 173 -3.18 -7.46 19.94
N SER A 174 -2.29 -7.57 20.92
CA SER A 174 -1.61 -8.84 21.25
C SER A 174 -2.51 -9.91 21.83
N SER A 175 -3.70 -9.57 22.33
CA SER A 175 -4.70 -10.51 22.84
C SER A 175 -5.52 -11.17 21.72
N ILE A 176 -5.37 -10.69 20.48
CA ILE A 176 -6.14 -11.14 19.32
C ILE A 176 -5.24 -11.92 18.37
N GLN A 177 -5.71 -13.10 17.97
CA GLN A 177 -5.18 -13.87 16.85
C GLN A 177 -6.11 -13.72 15.66
N MET A 178 -5.59 -13.26 14.51
CA MET A 178 -6.35 -13.16 13.28
C MET A 178 -6.02 -14.31 12.32
N ARG A 179 -7.07 -14.92 11.76
CA ARG A 179 -6.94 -16.01 10.78
C ARG A 179 -7.80 -15.76 9.56
N TRP A 180 -7.17 -15.77 8.37
CA TRP A 180 -7.88 -15.70 7.11
C TRP A 180 -8.45 -17.05 6.72
N ILE A 181 -9.72 -17.06 6.29
CA ILE A 181 -10.41 -18.22 5.75
C ILE A 181 -10.52 -18.08 4.24
N GLU A 182 -9.79 -18.92 3.54
CA GLU A 182 -9.87 -19.00 2.07
C GLU A 182 -11.06 -19.85 1.62
N PRO A 183 -11.59 -19.62 0.41
CA PRO A 183 -12.61 -20.48 -0.17
C PRO A 183 -12.17 -21.96 -0.17
N GLY A 184 -13.03 -22.84 0.41
CA GLY A 184 -12.75 -24.26 0.56
C GLY A 184 -11.99 -24.69 1.82
N GLN A 185 -11.58 -23.74 2.67
CA GLN A 185 -11.04 -24.05 3.98
C GLN A 185 -12.13 -24.27 5.01
N ASP A 186 -11.80 -25.00 6.09
CA ASP A 186 -12.68 -25.16 7.24
C ASP A 186 -12.72 -23.87 8.08
N LEU A 187 -13.94 -23.43 8.38
CA LEU A 187 -14.16 -22.26 9.23
C LEU A 187 -13.69 -22.50 10.67
N GLY A 188 -13.80 -23.72 11.17
CA GLY A 188 -13.50 -24.04 12.56
C GLY A 188 -14.49 -23.41 13.54
N LYS A 189 -13.97 -23.03 14.73
CA LYS A 189 -14.77 -22.43 15.81
C LYS A 189 -14.08 -21.18 16.37
N PRO A 190 -13.94 -20.11 15.57
CA PRO A 190 -13.38 -18.86 16.08
C PRO A 190 -14.32 -18.21 17.11
N ASP A 191 -13.80 -17.30 17.94
CA ASP A 191 -14.63 -16.52 18.86
C ASP A 191 -15.50 -15.51 18.12
N VAL A 192 -14.96 -14.94 17.00
CA VAL A 192 -15.66 -14.00 16.12
C VAL A 192 -15.35 -14.32 14.67
N LEU A 193 -16.37 -14.28 13.83
CA LEU A 193 -16.23 -14.33 12.37
C LEU A 193 -16.50 -12.95 11.77
N ILE A 194 -15.56 -12.44 10.96
CA ILE A 194 -15.74 -11.20 10.22
C ILE A 194 -15.96 -11.51 8.73
N ILE A 195 -17.03 -10.97 8.17
CA ILE A 195 -17.26 -10.91 6.72
C ILE A 195 -16.96 -9.47 6.30
N PRO A 196 -15.84 -9.22 5.62
CA PRO A 196 -15.39 -7.86 5.30
C PRO A 196 -16.19 -7.23 4.15
N GLY A 197 -15.91 -5.97 3.87
CA GLY A 197 -16.45 -5.28 2.71
C GLY A 197 -16.07 -5.93 1.39
N SER A 198 -16.92 -5.77 0.39
CA SER A 198 -16.72 -6.29 -0.97
C SER A 198 -16.93 -5.21 -2.02
N LYS A 199 -16.08 -5.19 -3.05
CA LYS A 199 -16.28 -4.35 -4.25
C LYS A 199 -17.34 -4.91 -5.20
N GLN A 200 -17.73 -6.18 -5.05
CA GLN A 200 -18.76 -6.86 -5.86
C GLN A 200 -19.52 -7.87 -5.01
N THR A 201 -20.37 -7.36 -4.14
CA THR A 201 -21.10 -8.13 -3.10
C THR A 201 -21.78 -9.38 -3.66
N ILE A 202 -22.54 -9.27 -4.76
CA ILE A 202 -23.27 -10.40 -5.36
C ILE A 202 -22.31 -11.50 -5.83
N LYS A 203 -21.23 -11.13 -6.54
CA LYS A 203 -20.26 -12.12 -7.05
C LYS A 203 -19.47 -12.80 -5.95
N ASP A 204 -19.19 -12.08 -4.87
CA ASP A 204 -18.48 -12.65 -3.72
C ASP A 204 -19.42 -13.56 -2.93
N LEU A 205 -20.71 -13.21 -2.79
CA LEU A 205 -21.71 -14.11 -2.21
C LEU A 205 -21.88 -15.40 -3.04
N GLU A 206 -21.91 -15.30 -4.37
CA GLU A 206 -21.91 -16.47 -5.25
C GLU A 206 -20.68 -17.35 -5.04
N SER A 207 -19.50 -16.74 -4.84
CA SER A 207 -18.28 -17.48 -4.54
C SER A 207 -18.37 -18.23 -3.22
N LEU A 208 -18.90 -17.61 -2.17
CA LEU A 208 -19.13 -18.26 -0.89
C LEU A 208 -20.09 -19.44 -1.00
N ASN A 209 -21.16 -19.30 -1.80
CA ASN A 209 -22.12 -20.36 -2.04
C ASN A 209 -21.48 -21.54 -2.81
N LYS A 210 -20.71 -21.26 -3.86
CA LYS A 210 -20.05 -22.29 -4.68
C LYS A 210 -19.02 -23.12 -3.92
N THR A 211 -18.33 -22.49 -2.96
CA THR A 211 -17.29 -23.16 -2.15
C THR A 211 -17.84 -23.86 -0.91
N GLY A 212 -19.13 -23.73 -0.63
CA GLY A 212 -19.79 -24.30 0.54
C GLY A 212 -19.53 -23.51 1.83
N LEU A 213 -18.73 -22.44 1.77
CA LEU A 213 -18.39 -21.65 2.96
C LEU A 213 -19.63 -20.95 3.54
N SER A 214 -20.60 -20.56 2.70
CA SER A 214 -21.87 -19.99 3.18
C SER A 214 -22.66 -20.95 4.09
N ASN A 215 -22.59 -22.27 3.85
CA ASN A 215 -23.23 -23.25 4.74
C ASN A 215 -22.52 -23.31 6.09
N GLN A 216 -21.18 -23.31 6.09
CA GLN A 216 -20.38 -23.29 7.32
C GLN A 216 -20.68 -22.03 8.14
N ILE A 217 -20.80 -20.85 7.51
CA ILE A 217 -21.18 -19.58 8.15
C ILE A 217 -22.56 -19.68 8.79
N LYS A 218 -23.54 -20.25 8.06
CA LYS A 218 -24.91 -20.47 8.60
C LYS A 218 -24.91 -21.43 9.78
N ASP A 219 -24.15 -22.49 9.72
CA ASP A 219 -24.08 -23.49 10.80
C ASP A 219 -23.33 -22.89 12.01
N TYR A 220 -22.28 -22.10 11.79
CA TYR A 220 -21.59 -21.36 12.86
C TYR A 220 -22.56 -20.39 13.58
N ALA A 221 -23.36 -19.62 12.82
CA ALA A 221 -24.38 -18.74 13.38
C ALA A 221 -25.45 -19.49 14.19
N LYS A 222 -25.99 -20.60 13.62
CA LYS A 222 -27.01 -21.43 14.33
C LYS A 222 -26.49 -22.00 15.64
N ASN A 223 -25.19 -22.25 15.75
CA ASN A 223 -24.52 -22.75 16.95
C ASN A 223 -24.14 -21.63 17.94
N GLY A 224 -24.63 -20.40 17.73
CA GLY A 224 -24.39 -19.26 18.62
C GLY A 224 -23.08 -18.53 18.38
N GLY A 225 -22.43 -18.74 17.22
CA GLY A 225 -21.21 -18.02 16.85
C GLY A 225 -21.45 -16.54 16.58
N ASN A 226 -20.49 -15.71 16.95
CA ASN A 226 -20.54 -14.26 16.74
C ASN A 226 -20.10 -13.90 15.32
N ILE A 227 -20.98 -13.25 14.55
CA ILE A 227 -20.68 -12.82 13.17
C ILE A 227 -20.76 -11.29 13.08
N PHE A 228 -19.74 -10.71 12.48
CA PHE A 228 -19.68 -9.28 12.21
C PHE A 228 -19.53 -9.04 10.69
N GLY A 229 -20.52 -8.44 10.07
CA GLY A 229 -20.52 -8.07 8.67
C GLY A 229 -20.20 -6.59 8.48
N ILE A 230 -19.27 -6.26 7.58
CA ILE A 230 -18.86 -4.89 7.27
C ILE A 230 -19.33 -4.54 5.84
N CYS A 231 -20.09 -3.45 5.67
CA CYS A 231 -20.52 -2.96 4.37
C CYS A 231 -21.12 -4.08 3.49
N GLY A 232 -20.45 -4.50 2.40
CA GLY A 232 -20.85 -5.64 1.57
C GLY A 232 -21.02 -6.95 2.34
N GLY A 233 -20.19 -7.19 3.35
CA GLY A 233 -20.31 -8.33 4.25
C GLY A 233 -21.61 -8.31 5.08
N LEU A 234 -22.03 -7.14 5.55
CA LEU A 234 -23.32 -6.98 6.22
C LEU A 234 -24.48 -7.25 5.26
N GLN A 235 -24.39 -6.77 4.01
CA GLN A 235 -25.41 -7.03 2.99
C GLN A 235 -25.54 -8.53 2.70
N MET A 236 -24.42 -9.29 2.69
CA MET A 236 -24.44 -10.75 2.48
C MET A 236 -25.16 -11.52 3.60
N LEU A 237 -25.32 -10.93 4.77
CA LEU A 237 -26.05 -11.51 5.91
C LEU A 237 -27.56 -11.27 5.84
N GLY A 238 -28.04 -10.47 4.90
CA GLY A 238 -29.46 -10.21 4.67
C GLY A 238 -30.19 -11.39 4.04
N GLU A 239 -31.54 -11.35 4.06
CA GLU A 239 -32.40 -12.36 3.43
C GLU A 239 -32.39 -12.26 1.91
N SER A 240 -32.14 -11.07 1.38
CA SER A 240 -32.04 -10.78 -0.06
C SER A 240 -31.05 -9.66 -0.31
N LEU A 241 -30.45 -9.67 -1.48
CA LEU A 241 -29.57 -8.63 -2.01
C LEU A 241 -30.21 -7.98 -3.24
#